data_42cb97c723eacff4fd96408a823f9cc7
#
_entry.id   42cb97c723eacff4fd96408a823f9cc7
#
_cell.length_a   1.000
_cell.length_b   1.000
_cell.length_c   1.000
_cell.angle_alpha   90.00
_cell.angle_beta   90.00
_cell.angle_gamma   90.00
#
_symmetry.space_group_name_H-M   'P 1'
#
loop_
_entity.id
_entity.type
_entity.pdbx_description
1 polymer ?
#
loop_
_entity_poly.entity_id
_entity_poly.type
_entity_poly.pdbx_seq_one_letter_code
_entity_poly.pdbx_strand_id
1 'polypeptide(L)'
;MSNIDKLFASVAQKGHVCVGLDTDVTYLPEALAQQFPNIEDGLFAFNKAIIDSTLDVSACYKVQIAYYEAYGMAGLRAYCRTLAYLREKQAVIIADIKRGDIAKTAEMYAKAHFTGEFEADFITLSPYMGLDSLSPYLPYIKDNGKGVFVLIRTSNEGAKDIEYLPTENGMRVYHVVGEKLQTLGKDYLGECGYSAIGGVMGCTHPDEAAEIRQKLDTTFFLIPGYGAQGGKAEDIAKYLRNGNGGVVNSSRGILLAYRKQENGAANFADCARAEAIRMRDDIRKWL
;
A
#
# COMPACT_ATOMS: atom_id res chain seq x y z
N MET A 1 -19.03 -1.76 8.97
CA MET A 1 -18.08 -0.77 8.39
C MET A 1 -17.17 -1.51 7.45
N SER A 2 -17.12 -1.14 6.17
CA SER A 2 -16.23 -1.74 5.18
C SER A 2 -14.77 -1.34 5.44
N ASN A 3 -13.81 -2.06 4.83
CA ASN A 3 -12.40 -1.71 5.05
C ASN A 3 -12.02 -0.37 4.41
N ILE A 4 -12.70 0.06 3.34
CA ILE A 4 -12.47 1.39 2.77
C ILE A 4 -12.92 2.50 3.73
N ASP A 5 -14.04 2.30 4.46
CA ASP A 5 -14.48 3.26 5.46
C ASP A 5 -13.51 3.32 6.64
N LYS A 6 -12.99 2.16 7.08
CA LYS A 6 -11.94 2.09 8.12
C LYS A 6 -10.67 2.82 7.68
N LEU A 7 -10.23 2.62 6.44
CA LEU A 7 -9.04 3.27 5.90
C LEU A 7 -9.22 4.78 5.82
N PHE A 8 -10.37 5.24 5.31
CA PHE A 8 -10.73 6.65 5.25
C PHE A 8 -10.75 7.30 6.63
N ALA A 9 -11.38 6.65 7.61
CA ALA A 9 -11.41 7.13 8.99
C ALA A 9 -10.01 7.16 9.62
N SER A 10 -9.18 6.15 9.35
CA SER A 10 -7.80 6.10 9.82
C SER A 10 -6.96 7.24 9.26
N VAL A 11 -7.12 7.57 7.96
CA VAL A 11 -6.47 8.73 7.33
C VAL A 11 -6.91 10.02 7.98
N ALA A 12 -8.22 10.20 8.21
CA ALA A 12 -8.74 11.41 8.86
C ALA A 12 -8.17 11.60 10.27
N GLN A 13 -7.98 10.52 11.02
CA GLN A 13 -7.46 10.57 12.38
C GLN A 13 -5.93 10.69 12.43
N LYS A 14 -5.21 9.85 11.69
CA LYS A 14 -3.77 9.63 11.83
C LYS A 14 -2.93 10.31 10.74
N GLY A 15 -3.56 10.76 9.64
CA GLY A 15 -2.87 11.27 8.45
C GLY A 15 -2.62 10.17 7.41
N HIS A 16 -1.90 10.51 6.34
CA HIS A 16 -1.82 9.74 5.10
C HIS A 16 -0.73 8.66 5.08
N VAL A 17 0.04 8.51 6.15
CA VAL A 17 1.21 7.60 6.17
C VAL A 17 0.77 6.15 6.08
N CYS A 18 1.24 5.46 5.05
CA CYS A 18 1.24 4.01 4.92
C CYS A 18 2.67 3.51 5.16
N VAL A 19 2.88 2.77 6.25
CA VAL A 19 4.20 2.18 6.53
C VAL A 19 4.38 0.93 5.67
N GLY A 20 5.36 0.97 4.78
CA GLY A 20 5.73 -0.19 3.96
C GLY A 20 6.68 -1.11 4.70
N LEU A 21 6.27 -2.36 4.93
CA LEU A 21 7.08 -3.42 5.53
C LEU A 21 7.70 -4.29 4.41
N ASP A 22 8.49 -3.64 3.55
CA ASP A 22 9.28 -4.27 2.50
C ASP A 22 10.64 -4.67 3.13
N THR A 23 10.60 -5.56 4.11
CA THR A 23 11.70 -5.81 5.05
C THR A 23 12.70 -6.83 4.53
N ASP A 24 13.93 -6.38 4.34
CA ASP A 24 15.09 -7.22 4.01
C ASP A 24 15.91 -7.53 5.28
N VAL A 25 16.54 -8.70 5.33
CA VAL A 25 17.38 -9.07 6.49
C VAL A 25 18.53 -8.09 6.72
N THR A 26 19.00 -7.42 5.67
CA THR A 26 20.06 -6.40 5.76
C THR A 26 19.58 -5.10 6.42
N TYR A 27 18.28 -4.97 6.67
CA TYR A 27 17.69 -3.80 7.36
C TYR A 27 17.72 -3.95 8.88
N LEU A 28 17.96 -5.16 9.38
CA LEU A 28 17.98 -5.41 10.80
C LEU A 28 19.25 -4.77 11.43
N PRO A 29 19.10 -4.02 12.53
CA PRO A 29 20.25 -3.64 13.34
C PRO A 29 21.04 -4.87 13.80
N GLU A 30 22.36 -4.76 13.87
CA GLU A 30 23.23 -5.88 14.19
C GLU A 30 22.86 -6.58 15.51
N ALA A 31 22.58 -5.82 16.55
CA ALA A 31 22.15 -6.36 17.84
C ALA A 31 20.85 -7.18 17.75
N LEU A 32 19.88 -6.71 16.92
CA LEU A 32 18.65 -7.45 16.71
C LEU A 32 18.90 -8.73 15.90
N ALA A 33 19.75 -8.66 14.88
CA ALA A 33 20.11 -9.83 14.07
C ALA A 33 20.85 -10.90 14.91
N GLN A 34 21.71 -10.49 15.85
CA GLN A 34 22.36 -11.39 16.79
C GLN A 34 21.39 -12.02 17.79
N GLN A 35 20.41 -11.26 18.27
CA GLN A 35 19.36 -11.76 19.17
C GLN A 35 18.41 -12.76 18.49
N PHE A 36 18.13 -12.56 17.21
CA PHE A 36 17.24 -13.40 16.41
C PHE A 36 17.96 -13.91 15.16
N PRO A 37 18.79 -14.96 15.30
CA PRO A 37 19.67 -15.40 14.21
C PRO A 37 18.95 -16.11 13.06
N ASN A 38 17.73 -16.59 13.26
CA ASN A 38 16.94 -17.14 12.17
C ASN A 38 16.10 -16.06 11.45
N ILE A 39 15.90 -16.24 10.16
CA ILE A 39 15.24 -15.27 9.27
C ILE A 39 13.80 -14.96 9.73
N GLU A 40 13.04 -15.98 10.09
CA GLU A 40 11.65 -15.83 10.50
C GLU A 40 11.51 -14.91 11.71
N ASP A 41 12.23 -15.21 12.79
CA ASP A 41 12.16 -14.46 14.04
C ASP A 41 12.77 -13.07 13.89
N GLY A 42 13.86 -12.92 13.14
CA GLY A 42 14.52 -11.65 12.90
C GLY A 42 13.62 -10.67 12.14
N LEU A 43 13.06 -11.10 11.00
CA LEU A 43 12.15 -10.28 10.23
C LEU A 43 10.90 -9.91 11.03
N PHE A 44 10.31 -10.87 11.74
CA PHE A 44 9.12 -10.61 12.55
C PHE A 44 9.41 -9.67 13.72
N ALA A 45 10.52 -9.85 14.44
CA ALA A 45 10.89 -8.98 15.56
C ALA A 45 11.11 -7.53 15.11
N PHE A 46 11.78 -7.34 13.96
CA PHE A 46 11.95 -6.02 13.36
C PHE A 46 10.60 -5.38 13.00
N ASN A 47 9.76 -6.10 12.25
CA ASN A 47 8.44 -5.60 11.86
C ASN A 47 7.57 -5.27 13.06
N LYS A 48 7.57 -6.16 14.08
CA LYS A 48 6.81 -5.95 15.32
C LYS A 48 7.19 -4.65 16.00
N ALA A 49 8.49 -4.38 16.16
CA ALA A 49 8.97 -3.16 16.80
C ALA A 49 8.56 -1.89 16.00
N ILE A 50 8.65 -1.95 14.66
CA ILE A 50 8.19 -0.86 13.78
C ILE A 50 6.68 -0.64 13.94
N ILE A 51 5.87 -1.70 13.92
CA ILE A 51 4.41 -1.62 14.08
C ILE A 51 4.07 -0.99 15.43
N ASP A 52 4.65 -1.50 16.53
CA ASP A 52 4.35 -1.01 17.88
C ASP A 52 4.68 0.49 18.03
N SER A 53 5.75 0.95 17.39
CA SER A 53 6.16 2.35 17.48
C SER A 53 5.37 3.31 16.59
N THR A 54 4.70 2.81 15.53
CA THR A 54 4.06 3.67 14.52
C THR A 54 2.54 3.54 14.44
N LEU A 55 1.91 2.65 15.22
CA LEU A 55 0.51 2.27 15.11
C LEU A 55 -0.46 3.46 15.26
N ASP A 56 -0.16 4.39 16.13
CA ASP A 56 -1.00 5.57 16.43
C ASP A 56 -0.78 6.73 15.45
N VAL A 57 0.27 6.69 14.64
CA VAL A 57 0.65 7.76 13.70
C VAL A 57 0.58 7.36 12.22
N SER A 58 0.20 6.11 11.94
CA SER A 58 0.10 5.56 10.57
C SER A 58 -1.31 5.13 10.24
N ALA A 59 -1.81 5.48 9.05
CA ALA A 59 -3.15 5.12 8.60
C ALA A 59 -3.29 3.61 8.34
N CYS A 60 -2.26 3.00 7.78
CA CYS A 60 -2.25 1.58 7.41
C CYS A 60 -0.82 1.07 7.25
N TYR A 61 -0.71 -0.25 7.06
CA TYR A 61 0.54 -0.94 6.76
C TYR A 61 0.44 -1.67 5.43
N LYS A 62 1.48 -1.58 4.63
CA LYS A 62 1.61 -2.31 3.36
C LYS A 62 2.73 -3.34 3.48
N VAL A 63 2.41 -4.62 3.30
CA VAL A 63 3.37 -5.73 3.42
C VAL A 63 3.64 -6.29 2.03
N GLN A 64 4.87 -6.09 1.53
CA GLN A 64 5.28 -6.54 0.20
C GLN A 64 5.77 -7.98 0.25
N ILE A 65 4.98 -8.91 -0.32
CA ILE A 65 5.23 -10.35 -0.22
C ILE A 65 6.59 -10.78 -0.82
N ALA A 66 7.05 -10.12 -1.88
CA ALA A 66 8.29 -10.49 -2.57
C ALA A 66 9.53 -10.47 -1.66
N TYR A 67 9.57 -9.56 -0.67
CA TYR A 67 10.64 -9.50 0.32
C TYR A 67 10.69 -10.72 1.25
N TYR A 68 9.57 -11.39 1.41
CA TYR A 68 9.45 -12.60 2.23
C TYR A 68 9.58 -13.87 1.38
N GLU A 69 9.02 -13.90 0.18
CA GLU A 69 9.19 -14.98 -0.81
C GLU A 69 10.67 -15.23 -1.10
N ALA A 70 11.48 -14.17 -1.16
CA ALA A 70 12.93 -14.26 -1.38
C ALA A 70 13.66 -15.14 -0.34
N TYR A 71 13.10 -15.33 0.84
CA TYR A 71 13.64 -16.15 1.91
C TYR A 71 12.90 -17.49 2.07
N GLY A 72 12.13 -17.92 1.07
CA GLY A 72 11.40 -19.19 1.07
C GLY A 72 10.42 -19.31 2.23
N MET A 73 10.31 -20.51 2.79
CA MET A 73 9.33 -20.79 3.84
C MET A 73 9.58 -20.02 5.15
N ALA A 74 10.83 -19.72 5.47
CA ALA A 74 11.15 -18.91 6.66
C ALA A 74 10.62 -17.47 6.51
N GLY A 75 10.82 -16.87 5.34
CA GLY A 75 10.27 -15.56 5.02
C GLY A 75 8.74 -15.58 4.99
N LEU A 76 8.12 -16.57 4.35
CA LEU A 76 6.66 -16.68 4.30
C LEU A 76 6.04 -16.84 5.69
N ARG A 77 6.68 -17.57 6.61
CA ARG A 77 6.22 -17.66 8.02
C ARG A 77 6.34 -16.29 8.71
N ALA A 78 7.42 -15.54 8.47
CA ALA A 78 7.53 -14.16 8.98
C ALA A 78 6.44 -13.25 8.42
N TYR A 79 6.09 -13.41 7.14
CA TYR A 79 4.96 -12.71 6.50
C TYR A 79 3.64 -13.03 7.20
N CYS A 80 3.29 -14.31 7.38
CA CYS A 80 2.07 -14.73 8.08
C CYS A 80 2.00 -14.15 9.49
N ARG A 81 3.10 -14.23 10.26
CA ARG A 81 3.18 -13.67 11.61
C ARG A 81 3.00 -12.16 11.64
N THR A 82 3.58 -11.45 10.66
CA THR A 82 3.42 -10.00 10.52
C THR A 82 1.97 -9.62 10.24
N LEU A 83 1.30 -10.31 9.31
CA LEU A 83 -0.12 -10.07 9.03
C LEU A 83 -1.00 -10.41 10.23
N ALA A 84 -0.75 -11.54 10.91
CA ALA A 84 -1.48 -11.92 12.12
C ALA A 84 -1.35 -10.87 13.22
N TYR A 85 -0.14 -10.36 13.42
CA TYR A 85 0.12 -9.30 14.42
C TYR A 85 -0.59 -7.99 14.07
N LEU A 86 -0.58 -7.58 12.80
CA LEU A 86 -1.32 -6.41 12.35
C LEU A 86 -2.84 -6.56 12.56
N ARG A 87 -3.41 -7.76 12.31
CA ARG A 87 -4.82 -8.05 12.60
C ARG A 87 -5.12 -7.97 14.11
N GLU A 88 -4.25 -8.53 14.94
CA GLU A 88 -4.36 -8.41 16.41
C GLU A 88 -4.40 -6.94 16.86
N LYS A 89 -3.57 -6.10 16.24
CA LYS A 89 -3.54 -4.64 16.48
C LYS A 89 -4.68 -3.88 15.82
N GLN A 90 -5.57 -4.54 15.10
CA GLN A 90 -6.67 -3.93 14.34
C GLN A 90 -6.20 -2.86 13.34
N ALA A 91 -4.98 -2.97 12.86
CA ALA A 91 -4.42 -2.11 11.83
C ALA A 91 -5.03 -2.43 10.46
N VAL A 92 -5.22 -1.42 9.61
CA VAL A 92 -5.60 -1.66 8.21
C VAL A 92 -4.39 -2.18 7.44
N ILE A 93 -4.58 -3.30 6.73
CA ILE A 93 -3.52 -4.07 6.08
C ILE A 93 -3.70 -4.05 4.57
N ILE A 94 -2.65 -3.68 3.85
CA ILE A 94 -2.55 -3.81 2.39
C ILE A 94 -1.50 -4.88 2.07
N ALA A 95 -1.92 -6.05 1.59
CA ALA A 95 -0.99 -7.05 1.07
C ALA A 95 -0.58 -6.65 -0.35
N ASP A 96 0.68 -6.25 -0.51
CA ASP A 96 1.22 -5.83 -1.80
C ASP A 96 1.77 -7.05 -2.55
N ILE A 97 0.89 -7.69 -3.33
CA ILE A 97 1.11 -8.98 -3.97
C ILE A 97 1.13 -8.90 -5.50
N LYS A 98 0.55 -7.85 -6.08
CA LYS A 98 0.45 -7.57 -7.52
C LYS A 98 0.06 -8.80 -8.36
N ARG A 99 -0.95 -9.56 -7.87
CA ARG A 99 -1.42 -10.74 -8.62
C ARG A 99 -2.23 -10.29 -9.85
N GLY A 100 -2.20 -11.13 -10.88
CA GLY A 100 -2.98 -10.96 -12.09
C GLY A 100 -3.14 -12.32 -12.73
N ASP A 101 -4.37 -12.84 -12.70
CA ASP A 101 -4.73 -14.14 -13.28
C ASP A 101 -6.23 -14.18 -13.57
N ILE A 102 -6.69 -15.21 -14.27
CA ILE A 102 -8.08 -15.32 -14.72
C ILE A 102 -8.81 -16.48 -14.05
N ALA A 103 -10.13 -16.38 -14.04
CA ALA A 103 -11.07 -17.45 -13.69
C ALA A 103 -10.69 -18.17 -12.37
N LYS A 104 -10.55 -19.48 -12.41
CA LYS A 104 -10.31 -20.32 -11.21
C LYS A 104 -8.99 -20.00 -10.50
N THR A 105 -7.94 -19.62 -11.24
CA THR A 105 -6.65 -19.25 -10.64
C THR A 105 -6.80 -17.96 -9.83
N ALA A 106 -7.49 -16.96 -10.37
CA ALA A 106 -7.78 -15.73 -9.64
C ALA A 106 -8.64 -15.96 -8.38
N GLU A 107 -9.61 -16.92 -8.41
CA GLU A 107 -10.35 -17.33 -7.22
C GLU A 107 -9.42 -17.91 -6.12
N MET A 108 -8.39 -18.69 -6.52
CA MET A 108 -7.43 -19.23 -5.55
C MET A 108 -6.59 -18.13 -4.92
N TYR A 109 -6.16 -17.13 -5.70
CA TYR A 109 -5.49 -15.94 -5.16
C TYR A 109 -6.41 -15.13 -4.24
N ALA A 110 -7.66 -14.90 -4.63
CA ALA A 110 -8.64 -14.21 -3.78
C ALA A 110 -8.83 -14.92 -2.43
N LYS A 111 -9.02 -16.24 -2.47
CA LYS A 111 -9.13 -17.07 -1.27
C LYS A 111 -7.86 -16.99 -0.41
N ALA A 112 -6.68 -17.12 -1.02
CA ALA A 112 -5.41 -17.12 -0.28
C ALA A 112 -5.17 -15.81 0.51
N HIS A 113 -5.52 -14.66 -0.09
CA HIS A 113 -5.18 -13.37 0.48
C HIS A 113 -6.34 -12.65 1.20
N PHE A 114 -7.56 -13.15 1.07
CA PHE A 114 -8.70 -12.62 1.81
C PHE A 114 -9.18 -13.53 2.94
N THR A 115 -8.59 -14.73 3.06
CA THR A 115 -8.90 -15.66 4.17
C THR A 115 -7.62 -16.35 4.67
N GLY A 116 -7.67 -16.92 5.87
CA GLY A 116 -6.59 -17.75 6.40
C GLY A 116 -5.34 -16.98 6.82
N GLU A 117 -4.17 -17.59 6.64
CA GLU A 117 -2.91 -17.07 7.17
C GLU A 117 -2.45 -15.78 6.46
N PHE A 118 -2.75 -15.63 5.16
CA PHE A 118 -2.40 -14.47 4.36
C PHE A 118 -3.47 -13.37 4.37
N GLU A 119 -4.49 -13.49 5.20
CA GLU A 119 -5.61 -12.57 5.23
C GLU A 119 -5.18 -11.12 5.44
N ALA A 120 -5.62 -10.24 4.52
CA ALA A 120 -5.46 -8.80 4.56
C ALA A 120 -6.79 -8.09 4.29
N ASP A 121 -6.85 -6.79 4.54
CA ASP A 121 -8.02 -5.94 4.25
C ASP A 121 -8.07 -5.55 2.78
N PHE A 122 -6.91 -5.24 2.22
CA PHE A 122 -6.70 -4.89 0.81
C PHE A 122 -5.57 -5.70 0.21
N ILE A 123 -5.64 -5.90 -1.10
CA ILE A 123 -4.57 -6.51 -1.89
C ILE A 123 -4.28 -5.68 -3.13
N THR A 124 -3.08 -5.79 -3.69
CA THR A 124 -2.75 -5.14 -4.97
C THR A 124 -2.90 -6.12 -6.14
N LEU A 125 -3.48 -5.65 -7.26
CA LEU A 125 -3.75 -6.44 -8.45
C LEU A 125 -3.22 -5.75 -9.71
N SER A 126 -2.79 -6.55 -10.69
CA SER A 126 -2.44 -6.09 -12.03
C SER A 126 -3.65 -6.16 -12.97
N PRO A 127 -3.97 -5.11 -13.72
CA PRO A 127 -5.09 -5.08 -14.65
C PRO A 127 -4.73 -5.61 -16.04
N TYR A 128 -3.50 -6.04 -16.25
CA TYR A 128 -2.95 -6.34 -17.59
C TYR A 128 -3.75 -7.40 -18.36
N MET A 129 -4.33 -8.38 -17.64
CA MET A 129 -5.14 -9.45 -18.24
C MET A 129 -6.62 -9.06 -18.46
N GLY A 130 -6.99 -7.79 -18.27
CA GLY A 130 -8.37 -7.32 -18.43
C GLY A 130 -9.13 -7.25 -17.10
N LEU A 131 -10.28 -6.52 -17.11
CA LEU A 131 -11.05 -6.30 -15.89
C LEU A 131 -11.84 -7.51 -15.41
N ASP A 132 -12.10 -8.48 -16.27
CA ASP A 132 -12.70 -9.76 -15.89
C ASP A 132 -11.82 -10.55 -14.90
N SER A 133 -10.51 -10.31 -14.93
CA SER A 133 -9.56 -10.84 -13.93
C SER A 133 -9.85 -10.36 -12.49
N LEU A 134 -10.58 -9.25 -12.33
CA LEU A 134 -11.01 -8.73 -11.02
C LEU A 134 -12.27 -9.42 -10.49
N SER A 135 -13.07 -10.04 -11.38
CA SER A 135 -14.38 -10.61 -11.02
C SER A 135 -14.32 -11.59 -9.83
N PRO A 136 -13.30 -12.47 -9.70
CA PRO A 136 -13.22 -13.40 -8.57
C PRO A 136 -13.01 -12.74 -7.20
N TYR A 137 -12.56 -11.48 -7.16
CA TYR A 137 -12.34 -10.72 -5.92
C TYR A 137 -13.60 -9.96 -5.47
N LEU A 138 -14.52 -9.65 -6.40
CA LEU A 138 -15.69 -8.81 -6.13
C LEU A 138 -16.62 -9.36 -5.03
N PRO A 139 -16.89 -10.68 -4.92
CA PRO A 139 -17.66 -11.23 -3.82
C PRO A 139 -17.06 -10.90 -2.44
N TYR A 140 -15.75 -10.97 -2.29
CA TYR A 140 -15.07 -10.62 -1.03
C TYR A 140 -15.19 -9.12 -0.70
N ILE A 141 -15.22 -8.27 -1.71
CA ILE A 141 -15.45 -6.83 -1.53
C ILE A 141 -16.89 -6.61 -1.02
N LYS A 142 -17.87 -7.20 -1.69
CA LYS A 142 -19.28 -7.01 -1.40
C LYS A 142 -19.70 -7.62 -0.06
N ASP A 143 -19.29 -8.87 0.18
CA ASP A 143 -19.85 -9.67 1.29
C ASP A 143 -18.97 -9.61 2.55
N ASN A 144 -17.66 -9.35 2.40
CA ASN A 144 -16.71 -9.35 3.51
C ASN A 144 -16.05 -7.98 3.75
N GLY A 145 -16.46 -6.94 3.00
CA GLY A 145 -15.93 -5.58 3.14
C GLY A 145 -14.45 -5.43 2.77
N LYS A 146 -13.88 -6.41 2.04
CA LYS A 146 -12.49 -6.36 1.54
C LYS A 146 -12.33 -5.27 0.49
N GLY A 147 -11.09 -4.99 0.05
CA GLY A 147 -10.82 -4.05 -1.02
C GLY A 147 -9.61 -4.44 -1.87
N VAL A 148 -9.46 -3.78 -3.00
CA VAL A 148 -8.34 -3.99 -3.91
C VAL A 148 -7.73 -2.66 -4.33
N PHE A 149 -6.42 -2.63 -4.55
CA PHE A 149 -5.72 -1.54 -5.23
C PHE A 149 -5.18 -2.07 -6.55
N VAL A 150 -5.73 -1.59 -7.65
CA VAL A 150 -5.34 -2.01 -9.00
C VAL A 150 -4.29 -1.06 -9.55
N LEU A 151 -3.25 -1.59 -10.20
CA LEU A 151 -2.20 -0.76 -10.81
C LEU A 151 -2.83 0.10 -11.93
N ILE A 152 -2.72 1.43 -11.79
CA ILE A 152 -3.17 2.39 -12.81
C ILE A 152 -1.92 3.01 -13.45
N ARG A 153 -1.08 3.67 -12.65
CA ARG A 153 0.17 4.28 -13.08
C ARG A 153 1.25 4.04 -12.05
N THR A 154 2.30 3.34 -12.46
CA THR A 154 3.42 3.01 -11.58
C THR A 154 4.50 4.09 -11.61
N SER A 155 5.43 4.06 -10.65
CA SER A 155 6.46 5.11 -10.48
C SER A 155 7.78 4.81 -11.16
N ASN A 156 7.94 3.61 -11.75
CA ASN A 156 9.15 3.19 -12.45
C ASN A 156 9.24 3.78 -13.87
N GLU A 157 10.44 3.91 -14.41
CA GLU A 157 10.68 4.48 -15.73
C GLU A 157 10.01 3.67 -16.85
N GLY A 158 9.99 2.33 -16.74
CA GLY A 158 9.36 1.42 -17.71
C GLY A 158 7.83 1.53 -17.81
N ALA A 159 7.17 2.32 -16.94
CA ALA A 159 5.76 2.66 -17.09
C ALA A 159 5.46 3.25 -18.48
N LYS A 160 6.43 3.95 -19.07
CA LYS A 160 6.31 4.55 -20.41
C LYS A 160 6.13 3.54 -21.52
N ASP A 161 6.61 2.32 -21.34
CA ASP A 161 6.60 1.28 -22.39
C ASP A 161 5.20 0.72 -22.64
N ILE A 162 4.29 0.80 -21.63
CA ILE A 162 2.93 0.25 -21.71
C ILE A 162 1.90 1.28 -21.25
N GLU A 163 2.05 1.82 -20.04
CA GLU A 163 1.02 2.64 -19.41
C GLU A 163 0.78 3.96 -20.17
N TYR A 164 1.83 4.52 -20.81
CA TYR A 164 1.78 5.76 -21.56
C TYR A 164 1.47 5.60 -23.05
N LEU A 165 1.33 4.37 -23.56
CA LEU A 165 0.96 4.15 -24.94
C LEU A 165 -0.38 4.81 -25.27
N PRO A 166 -0.50 5.54 -26.41
CA PRO A 166 -1.75 6.10 -26.83
C PRO A 166 -2.69 5.01 -27.37
N THR A 167 -3.95 5.10 -27.01
CA THR A 167 -5.03 4.28 -27.57
C THR A 167 -5.63 4.98 -28.82
N GLU A 168 -6.49 4.30 -29.57
CA GLU A 168 -7.11 4.84 -30.80
C GLU A 168 -7.83 6.19 -30.59
N ASN A 169 -8.41 6.42 -29.39
CA ASN A 169 -9.06 7.67 -29.03
C ASN A 169 -8.11 8.73 -28.45
N GLY A 170 -6.80 8.51 -28.51
CA GLY A 170 -5.76 9.43 -28.03
C GLY A 170 -5.52 9.44 -26.52
N MET A 171 -6.28 8.63 -25.75
CA MET A 171 -6.02 8.46 -24.33
C MET A 171 -4.83 7.55 -24.10
N ARG A 172 -4.13 7.71 -22.99
CA ARG A 172 -3.08 6.76 -22.58
C ARG A 172 -3.71 5.55 -21.91
N VAL A 173 -3.04 4.39 -21.99
CA VAL A 173 -3.51 3.12 -21.39
C VAL A 173 -3.90 3.31 -19.92
N TYR A 174 -3.09 3.98 -19.11
CA TYR A 174 -3.40 4.19 -17.69
C TYR A 174 -4.68 5.01 -17.45
N HIS A 175 -5.02 5.97 -18.34
CA HIS A 175 -6.30 6.68 -18.28
C HIS A 175 -7.47 5.74 -18.52
N VAL A 176 -7.36 4.89 -19.55
CA VAL A 176 -8.41 3.90 -19.88
C VAL A 176 -8.62 2.92 -18.71
N VAL A 177 -7.53 2.44 -18.12
CA VAL A 177 -7.59 1.57 -16.93
C VAL A 177 -8.29 2.30 -15.79
N GLY A 178 -7.87 3.54 -15.47
CA GLY A 178 -8.46 4.34 -14.40
C GLY A 178 -9.95 4.56 -14.57
N GLU A 179 -10.41 4.99 -15.76
CA GLU A 179 -11.83 5.22 -16.05
C GLU A 179 -12.67 3.95 -15.95
N LYS A 180 -12.16 2.82 -16.42
CA LYS A 180 -12.82 1.52 -16.27
C LYS A 180 -12.95 1.11 -14.80
N LEU A 181 -11.89 1.31 -13.98
CA LEU A 181 -11.93 1.03 -12.55
C LEU A 181 -12.89 1.96 -11.82
N GLN A 182 -12.90 3.25 -12.15
CA GLN A 182 -13.87 4.23 -11.63
C GLN A 182 -15.31 3.79 -11.93
N THR A 183 -15.56 3.30 -13.14
CA THR A 183 -16.89 2.82 -13.55
C THR A 183 -17.30 1.59 -12.76
N LEU A 184 -16.42 0.56 -12.67
CA LEU A 184 -16.66 -0.64 -11.89
C LEU A 184 -16.83 -0.31 -10.40
N GLY A 185 -16.05 0.64 -9.90
CA GLY A 185 -16.00 1.04 -8.50
C GLY A 185 -17.28 1.67 -7.98
N LYS A 186 -18.17 2.18 -8.85
CA LYS A 186 -19.46 2.80 -8.46
C LYS A 186 -20.36 1.85 -7.69
N ASP A 187 -20.28 0.55 -7.96
CA ASP A 187 -21.09 -0.47 -7.30
C ASP A 187 -20.51 -0.92 -5.95
N TYR A 188 -19.32 -0.40 -5.59
CA TYR A 188 -18.55 -0.79 -4.40
C TYR A 188 -18.14 0.40 -3.54
N LEU A 189 -18.96 1.42 -3.49
CA LEU A 189 -18.73 2.61 -2.66
C LEU A 189 -18.97 2.28 -1.18
N GLY A 190 -18.04 2.74 -0.32
CA GLY A 190 -18.26 2.81 1.12
C GLY A 190 -19.11 4.03 1.52
N GLU A 191 -19.47 4.11 2.79
CA GLU A 191 -20.19 5.27 3.38
C GLU A 191 -19.38 6.56 3.26
N CYS A 192 -18.04 6.45 3.21
CA CYS A 192 -17.12 7.57 2.99
C CYS A 192 -17.16 8.17 1.57
N GLY A 193 -17.91 7.56 0.64
CA GLY A 193 -18.02 7.99 -0.75
C GLY A 193 -16.86 7.59 -1.65
N TYR A 194 -15.89 6.82 -1.15
CA TYR A 194 -14.82 6.21 -1.93
C TYR A 194 -15.09 4.73 -2.18
N SER A 195 -14.58 4.24 -3.32
CA SER A 195 -14.71 2.84 -3.71
C SER A 195 -13.71 1.95 -2.98
N ALA A 196 -14.15 0.73 -2.62
CA ALA A 196 -13.26 -0.35 -2.19
C ALA A 196 -12.39 -0.92 -3.34
N ILE A 197 -12.67 -0.51 -4.59
CA ILE A 197 -11.81 -0.71 -5.75
C ILE A 197 -10.97 0.56 -5.95
N GLY A 198 -9.81 0.59 -5.31
CA GLY A 198 -8.86 1.68 -5.37
C GLY A 198 -7.83 1.52 -6.49
N GLY A 199 -6.94 2.50 -6.62
CA GLY A 199 -5.89 2.51 -7.62
C GLY A 199 -4.50 2.77 -7.05
N VAL A 200 -3.48 2.10 -7.59
CA VAL A 200 -2.08 2.45 -7.33
C VAL A 200 -1.69 3.55 -8.30
N MET A 201 -1.28 4.70 -7.74
CA MET A 201 -0.94 5.91 -8.49
C MET A 201 0.39 6.48 -8.02
N GLY A 202 1.47 6.26 -8.77
CA GLY A 202 2.79 6.80 -8.45
C GLY A 202 2.83 8.32 -8.46
N CYS A 203 3.51 8.94 -7.49
CA CYS A 203 3.57 10.41 -7.33
C CYS A 203 4.71 11.10 -8.10
N THR A 204 5.35 10.42 -9.04
CA THR A 204 6.50 10.97 -9.79
C THR A 204 6.12 11.89 -10.96
N HIS A 205 4.82 12.09 -11.22
CA HIS A 205 4.30 12.92 -12.32
C HIS A 205 3.18 13.85 -11.81
N PRO A 206 3.55 14.93 -11.10
CA PRO A 206 2.59 15.80 -10.42
C PRO A 206 1.73 16.67 -11.36
N ASP A 207 2.19 16.90 -12.58
CA ASP A 207 1.49 17.77 -13.54
C ASP A 207 0.13 17.20 -13.99
N GLU A 208 0.01 15.87 -13.97
CA GLU A 208 -1.22 15.17 -14.36
C GLU A 208 -2.10 14.81 -13.14
N ALA A 209 -1.61 15.04 -11.92
CA ALA A 209 -2.25 14.55 -10.69
C ALA A 209 -3.64 15.14 -10.47
N ALA A 210 -3.79 16.45 -10.66
CA ALA A 210 -5.06 17.15 -10.45
C ALA A 210 -6.12 16.71 -11.47
N GLU A 211 -5.76 16.55 -12.74
CA GLU A 211 -6.66 16.04 -13.78
C GLU A 211 -7.11 14.61 -13.50
N ILE A 212 -6.14 13.75 -13.13
CA ILE A 212 -6.43 12.35 -12.76
C ILE A 212 -7.38 12.32 -11.56
N ARG A 213 -7.12 13.11 -10.51
CA ARG A 213 -7.99 13.16 -9.32
C ARG A 213 -9.40 13.61 -9.66
N GLN A 214 -9.55 14.58 -10.57
CA GLN A 214 -10.86 15.06 -11.00
C GLN A 214 -11.65 13.99 -11.75
N LYS A 215 -10.99 13.21 -12.61
CA LYS A 215 -11.62 12.12 -13.38
C LYS A 215 -11.92 10.89 -12.53
N LEU A 216 -11.06 10.58 -11.54
CA LEU A 216 -11.16 9.41 -10.68
C LEU A 216 -11.60 9.82 -9.27
N ASP A 217 -12.71 10.54 -9.17
CA ASP A 217 -13.16 11.27 -7.97
C ASP A 217 -13.58 10.37 -6.80
N THR A 218 -14.02 9.14 -7.07
CA THR A 218 -14.38 8.14 -6.05
C THR A 218 -13.32 7.02 -5.86
N THR A 219 -12.24 7.03 -6.65
CA THR A 219 -11.15 6.06 -6.52
C THR A 219 -10.22 6.45 -5.37
N PHE A 220 -10.04 5.60 -4.38
CA PHE A 220 -9.05 5.80 -3.33
C PHE A 220 -7.66 5.42 -3.83
N PHE A 221 -6.63 6.24 -3.56
CA PHE A 221 -5.30 5.99 -4.11
C PHE A 221 -4.33 5.40 -3.08
N LEU A 222 -3.59 4.39 -3.49
CA LEU A 222 -2.33 3.98 -2.87
C LEU A 222 -1.20 4.66 -3.65
N ILE A 223 -0.48 5.57 -2.99
CA ILE A 223 0.47 6.49 -3.60
C ILE A 223 1.90 6.10 -3.19
N PRO A 224 2.62 5.30 -3.99
CA PRO A 224 4.04 5.05 -3.80
C PRO A 224 4.92 6.17 -4.37
N GLY A 225 6.19 6.23 -3.91
CA GLY A 225 7.21 7.09 -4.51
C GLY A 225 7.59 8.34 -3.71
N TYR A 226 6.96 8.59 -2.55
CA TYR A 226 7.31 9.71 -1.68
C TYR A 226 8.76 9.60 -1.17
N GLY A 227 9.50 10.69 -1.25
CA GLY A 227 10.87 10.81 -0.78
C GLY A 227 11.87 10.01 -1.62
N ALA A 228 11.94 8.69 -1.44
CA ALA A 228 12.96 7.84 -2.04
C ALA A 228 12.97 7.80 -3.58
N GLN A 229 11.85 8.14 -4.24
CA GLN A 229 11.71 8.19 -5.69
C GLN A 229 11.45 9.62 -6.20
N GLY A 230 11.66 10.64 -5.35
CA GLY A 230 11.57 12.04 -5.71
C GLY A 230 10.18 12.68 -5.55
N GLY A 231 9.16 11.95 -5.13
CA GLY A 231 7.84 12.52 -4.82
C GLY A 231 7.88 13.49 -3.64
N LYS A 232 7.26 14.66 -3.79
CA LYS A 232 7.21 15.72 -2.79
C LYS A 232 5.84 15.80 -2.13
N ALA A 233 5.78 16.33 -0.91
CA ALA A 233 4.53 16.49 -0.16
C ALA A 233 3.51 17.41 -0.88
N GLU A 234 3.96 18.49 -1.49
CA GLU A 234 3.12 19.39 -2.29
C GLU A 234 2.44 18.71 -3.46
N ASP A 235 3.10 17.71 -4.04
CA ASP A 235 2.56 16.94 -5.16
C ASP A 235 1.53 15.92 -4.71
N ILE A 236 1.70 15.37 -3.50
CA ILE A 236 0.71 14.45 -2.89
C ILE A 236 -0.65 15.13 -2.74
N ALA A 237 -0.70 16.39 -2.33
CA ALA A 237 -1.95 17.13 -2.15
C ALA A 237 -2.80 17.15 -3.42
N LYS A 238 -2.18 17.16 -4.62
CA LYS A 238 -2.88 17.14 -5.92
C LYS A 238 -3.63 15.83 -6.19
N TYR A 239 -3.20 14.72 -5.55
CA TYR A 239 -3.87 13.41 -5.66
C TYR A 239 -5.02 13.24 -4.67
N LEU A 240 -5.18 14.16 -3.73
CA LEU A 240 -6.18 14.09 -2.67
C LEU A 240 -7.38 15.00 -2.99
N ARG A 241 -8.51 14.69 -2.37
CA ARG A 241 -9.72 15.49 -2.48
C ARG A 241 -10.22 15.82 -1.07
N ASN A 242 -10.36 17.11 -0.77
CA ASN A 242 -10.75 17.59 0.56
C ASN A 242 -9.88 17.00 1.70
N GLY A 243 -8.58 16.90 1.46
CA GLY A 243 -7.63 16.39 2.44
C GLY A 243 -7.69 14.87 2.70
N ASN A 244 -8.36 14.07 1.82
CA ASN A 244 -8.40 12.60 1.95
C ASN A 244 -8.48 11.94 0.56
N GLY A 245 -8.72 10.63 0.51
CA GLY A 245 -8.85 9.86 -0.74
C GLY A 245 -7.55 9.18 -1.18
N GLY A 246 -6.57 9.08 -0.30
CA GLY A 246 -5.34 8.34 -0.57
C GLY A 246 -4.46 8.10 0.65
N VAL A 247 -3.60 7.10 0.55
CA VAL A 247 -2.49 6.86 1.49
C VAL A 247 -1.17 6.87 0.75
N VAL A 248 -0.13 7.36 1.42
CA VAL A 248 1.21 7.56 0.87
C VAL A 248 2.16 6.55 1.46
N ASN A 249 2.68 5.65 0.61
CA ASN A 249 3.57 4.59 1.06
C ASN A 249 5.02 5.06 1.15
N SER A 250 5.64 4.79 2.29
CA SER A 250 7.08 4.90 2.49
C SER A 250 7.60 3.64 3.18
N SER A 251 8.56 2.96 2.56
CA SER A 251 9.21 1.76 3.11
C SER A 251 10.60 2.12 3.61
N ARG A 252 11.61 2.18 2.74
CA ARG A 252 13.01 2.46 3.12
C ARG A 252 13.19 3.77 3.89
N GLY A 253 12.39 4.80 3.56
CA GLY A 253 12.42 6.08 4.28
C GLY A 253 12.19 5.91 5.77
N ILE A 254 11.21 5.08 6.15
CA ILE A 254 10.81 4.81 7.52
C ILE A 254 11.69 3.69 8.12
N LEU A 255 11.80 2.54 7.46
CA LEU A 255 12.49 1.37 8.00
C LEU A 255 13.98 1.61 8.25
N LEU A 256 14.63 2.43 7.42
CA LEU A 256 16.06 2.74 7.49
C LEU A 256 16.35 4.14 8.06
N ALA A 257 15.36 4.80 8.67
CA ALA A 257 15.54 6.12 9.26
C ALA A 257 16.67 6.12 10.32
N TYR A 258 16.81 5.01 11.04
CA TYR A 258 17.83 4.81 12.06
C TYR A 258 19.27 4.92 11.52
N ARG A 259 19.51 4.58 10.23
CA ARG A 259 20.86 4.66 9.62
C ARG A 259 21.35 6.09 9.41
N LYS A 260 20.45 7.07 9.51
CA LYS A 260 20.77 8.49 9.35
C LYS A 260 21.06 9.19 10.68
N GLN A 261 20.99 8.47 11.79
CA GLN A 261 21.14 9.02 13.14
C GLN A 261 22.30 8.35 13.87
N GLU A 262 23.08 9.13 14.60
CA GLU A 262 24.08 8.60 15.51
C GLU A 262 23.39 7.74 16.58
N ASN A 263 23.93 6.52 16.81
CA ASN A 263 23.33 5.50 17.70
C ASN A 263 21.88 5.09 17.36
N GLY A 264 21.40 5.40 16.15
CA GLY A 264 20.03 5.08 15.75
C GLY A 264 19.71 3.59 15.74
N ALA A 265 20.71 2.72 15.56
CA ALA A 265 20.52 1.26 15.55
C ALA A 265 19.91 0.72 16.86
N ALA A 266 20.26 1.28 18.01
CA ALA A 266 19.68 0.90 19.31
C ALA A 266 18.22 1.34 19.46
N ASN A 267 17.82 2.41 18.75
CA ASN A 267 16.50 3.04 18.85
C ASN A 267 15.79 3.05 17.48
N PHE A 268 15.98 2.01 16.65
CA PHE A 268 15.51 1.98 15.27
C PHE A 268 14.00 2.18 15.15
N ALA A 269 13.23 1.69 16.10
CA ALA A 269 11.78 1.83 16.12
C ALA A 269 11.34 3.28 16.41
N ASP A 270 12.03 3.99 17.31
CA ASP A 270 11.78 5.40 17.59
C ASP A 270 12.18 6.28 16.40
N CYS A 271 13.27 5.94 15.72
CA CYS A 271 13.67 6.60 14.47
C CYS A 271 12.62 6.45 13.38
N ALA A 272 12.05 5.24 13.25
CA ALA A 272 10.96 4.98 12.30
C ALA A 272 9.70 5.80 12.64
N ARG A 273 9.34 5.88 13.94
CA ARG A 273 8.24 6.73 14.41
C ARG A 273 8.48 8.20 14.08
N ALA A 274 9.65 8.72 14.39
CA ALA A 274 10.00 10.11 14.12
C ALA A 274 9.89 10.44 12.63
N GLU A 275 10.35 9.54 11.75
CA GLU A 275 10.23 9.71 10.30
C GLU A 275 8.76 9.63 9.81
N ALA A 276 7.95 8.73 10.37
CA ALA A 276 6.52 8.66 10.06
C ALA A 276 5.79 9.94 10.46
N ILE A 277 6.09 10.49 11.62
CA ILE A 277 5.56 11.79 12.09
C ILE A 277 6.02 12.92 11.17
N ARG A 278 7.32 12.99 10.84
CA ARG A 278 7.86 13.99 9.92
C ARG A 278 7.15 13.96 8.57
N MET A 279 6.97 12.77 7.98
CA MET A 279 6.28 12.57 6.72
C MET A 279 4.80 12.99 6.81
N ARG A 280 4.10 12.59 7.87
CA ARG A 280 2.70 13.00 8.14
C ARG A 280 2.56 14.51 8.17
N ASP A 281 3.41 15.17 8.95
CA ASP A 281 3.33 16.60 9.18
C ASP A 281 3.77 17.40 7.93
N ASP A 282 4.70 16.85 7.14
CA ASP A 282 5.10 17.42 5.86
C ASP A 282 3.93 17.41 4.85
N ILE A 283 3.21 16.29 4.74
CA ILE A 283 2.01 16.19 3.88
C ILE A 283 0.91 17.14 4.37
N ARG A 284 0.65 17.18 5.68
CA ARG A 284 -0.41 18.03 6.28
C ARG A 284 -0.27 19.53 6.01
N LYS A 285 0.95 20.01 5.76
CA LYS A 285 1.19 21.43 5.43
C LYS A 285 0.54 21.87 4.12
N TRP A 286 0.21 20.92 3.25
CA TRP A 286 -0.29 21.18 1.90
C TRP A 286 -1.76 20.83 1.71
N LEU A 287 -2.45 20.39 2.77
CA LEU A 287 -3.87 20.03 2.80
C LEU A 287 -4.74 21.16 3.43
#